data_7b5bdb88b0eaa3fc1078ec35fe5b413b
#
_entry.id   7b5bdb88b0eaa3fc1078ec35fe5b413b
#
_cell.length_a   1.000
_cell.length_b   1.000
_cell.length_c   1.000
_cell.angle_alpha   90.00
_cell.angle_beta   90.00
_cell.angle_gamma   90.00
#
_symmetry.space_group_name_H-M   'P 1'
#
loop_
_entity.id
_entity.type
_entity.pdbx_description
1 polymer ?
#
loop_
_entity_poly.entity_id
_entity_poly.type
_entity_poly.pdbx_seq_one_letter_code
_entity_poly.pdbx_strand_id
1 'polypeptide(L)'
;DEVHTSFRTPKEIYLCIAPQWEEYVVVNARESQKGYSLTGMLGVELKYMADIDETERGSKTKIYTFKIMEIGRDPLKAAAAKCQ
;
A
#
# COMPACT_ATOMS: atom_id res chain seq x y z
N ASP A 1 -4.11 -6.17 -9.24
CA ASP A 1 -4.63 -5.51 -8.07
C ASP A 1 -4.97 -6.53 -6.99
N GLU A 2 -4.75 -6.13 -5.73
CA GLU A 2 -4.95 -7.03 -4.59
C GLU A 2 -5.79 -6.35 -3.53
N VAL A 3 -6.51 -7.17 -2.77
CA VAL A 3 -7.28 -6.69 -1.63
C VAL A 3 -6.92 -7.57 -0.44
N HIS A 4 -6.57 -6.93 0.67
CA HIS A 4 -6.24 -7.62 1.91
C HIS A 4 -7.09 -7.09 3.04
N THR A 5 -7.51 -7.98 3.92
CA THR A 5 -8.20 -7.59 5.15
C THR A 5 -7.31 -7.92 6.33
N SER A 6 -7.41 -7.14 7.39
CA SER A 6 -6.55 -7.29 8.56
C SER A 6 -7.28 -6.87 9.82
N PHE A 7 -6.85 -7.41 10.95
CA PHE A 7 -7.33 -6.96 12.26
C PHE A 7 -6.54 -5.74 12.75
N ARG A 8 -5.48 -5.35 12.03
CA ARG A 8 -4.69 -4.18 12.37
C ARG A 8 -5.40 -2.91 11.93
N THR A 9 -5.11 -1.81 12.63
CA THR A 9 -5.68 -0.52 12.27
C THR A 9 -5.06 0.00 10.98
N PRO A 10 -5.73 0.91 10.26
CA PRO A 10 -5.15 1.53 9.06
C PRO A 10 -3.79 2.18 9.34
N LYS A 11 -3.63 2.82 10.49
CA LYS A 11 -2.37 3.45 10.85
C LYS A 11 -1.24 2.45 11.01
N GLU A 12 -1.54 1.30 11.63
CA GLU A 12 -0.54 0.24 11.77
C GLU A 12 -0.10 -0.30 10.41
N ILE A 13 -1.07 -0.49 9.50
CA ILE A 13 -0.77 -0.96 8.15
C ILE A 13 0.08 0.08 7.40
N TYR A 14 -0.32 1.34 7.45
CA TYR A 14 0.41 2.43 6.82
C TYR A 14 1.85 2.50 7.33
N LEU A 15 2.06 2.48 8.64
CA LEU A 15 3.39 2.58 9.23
C LEU A 15 4.26 1.35 8.92
N CYS A 16 3.63 0.24 8.58
CA CYS A 16 4.35 -0.97 8.16
C CYS A 16 4.73 -0.92 6.68
N ILE A 17 3.80 -0.52 5.82
CA ILE A 17 4.01 -0.53 4.37
C ILE A 17 4.95 0.60 3.92
N ALA A 18 4.72 1.82 4.39
CA ALA A 18 5.43 2.99 3.87
C ALA A 18 6.95 2.87 3.92
N PRO A 19 7.58 2.51 5.06
CA PRO A 19 9.04 2.40 5.10
C PRO A 19 9.59 1.35 4.14
N GLN A 20 8.85 0.26 3.94
CA GLN A 20 9.30 -0.81 3.05
C GLN A 20 9.21 -0.37 1.58
N TRP A 21 8.15 0.34 1.22
CA TRP A 21 8.00 0.86 -0.13
C TRP A 21 9.04 1.93 -0.44
N GLU A 22 9.44 2.73 0.57
CA GLU A 22 10.41 3.80 0.39
C GLU A 22 11.79 3.29 -0.05
N GLU A 23 12.06 2.02 0.12
CA GLU A 23 13.31 1.44 -0.38
C GLU A 23 13.32 1.32 -1.90
N TYR A 24 12.15 1.40 -2.56
CA TYR A 24 12.05 1.19 -4.00
C TYR A 24 11.46 2.37 -4.76
N VAL A 25 10.58 3.14 -4.13
CA VAL A 25 9.85 4.23 -4.78
C VAL A 25 9.74 5.41 -3.82
N VAL A 26 9.36 6.56 -4.37
CA VAL A 26 9.06 7.71 -3.53
C VAL A 26 7.63 7.57 -3.05
N VAL A 27 7.44 7.52 -1.75
CA VAL A 27 6.13 7.31 -1.15
C VAL A 27 5.55 8.63 -0.67
N ASN A 28 4.31 8.90 -1.07
CA ASN A 28 3.53 10.00 -0.55
C ASN A 28 2.32 9.42 0.16
N ALA A 29 2.04 9.93 1.34
CA ALA A 29 0.93 9.45 2.15
C ALA A 29 -0.06 10.57 2.40
N ARG A 30 -1.34 10.25 2.33
CA ARG A 30 -2.41 11.18 2.65
C ARG A 30 -3.37 10.51 3.60
N GLU A 31 -3.73 11.23 4.65
CA GLU A 31 -4.75 10.77 5.57
C GLU A 31 -6.13 11.08 5.01
N SER A 32 -7.05 10.15 5.14
CA SER A 32 -8.43 10.33 4.73
C SER A 32 -9.35 10.10 5.93
N GLN A 33 -10.64 10.33 5.75
CA GLN A 33 -11.60 10.11 6.85
C GLN A 33 -11.64 8.66 7.31
N LYS A 34 -11.35 7.72 6.40
CA LYS A 34 -11.43 6.29 6.70
C LYS A 34 -10.07 5.63 6.90
N GLY A 35 -8.99 6.33 6.67
CA GLY A 35 -7.68 5.73 6.81
C GLY A 35 -6.60 6.50 6.08
N TYR A 36 -5.84 5.79 5.24
CA TYR A 36 -4.69 6.37 4.57
C TYR A 36 -4.62 5.94 3.12
N SER A 37 -4.07 6.82 2.29
CA SER A 37 -3.80 6.51 0.90
C SER A 37 -2.32 6.72 0.64
N LEU A 38 -1.66 5.72 0.08
CA LEU A 38 -0.24 5.76 -0.24
C LEU A 38 -0.06 5.73 -1.75
N THR A 39 0.86 6.54 -2.26
CA THR A 39 1.26 6.47 -3.67
C THR A 39 2.75 6.21 -3.74
N GLY A 40 3.15 5.35 -4.67
CA GLY A 40 4.55 5.04 -4.95
C GLY A 40 4.92 5.52 -6.33
N MET A 41 5.85 6.47 -6.39
CA MET A 41 6.26 7.12 -7.63
C MET A 41 7.69 6.75 -8.01
N LEU A 42 7.92 6.56 -9.30
CA LEU A 42 9.27 6.48 -9.86
C LEU A 42 9.41 7.64 -10.83
N GLY A 43 10.16 8.67 -10.41
CA GLY A 43 10.22 9.91 -11.16
C GLY A 43 8.85 10.55 -11.20
N VAL A 44 8.31 10.76 -12.39
CA VAL A 44 6.99 11.37 -12.57
C VAL A 44 5.88 10.32 -12.77
N GLU A 45 6.23 9.03 -12.74
CA GLU A 45 5.27 7.98 -12.99
C GLU A 45 4.73 7.37 -11.71
N LEU A 46 3.41 7.26 -11.63
CA LEU A 46 2.73 6.55 -10.54
C LEU A 46 2.83 5.06 -10.83
N LYS A 47 3.44 4.29 -9.93
CA LYS A 47 3.62 2.85 -10.11
C LYS A 47 2.75 2.02 -9.20
N TYR A 48 2.50 2.51 -7.99
CA TYR A 48 1.73 1.77 -6.98
C TYR A 48 0.84 2.71 -6.21
N MET A 49 -0.28 2.18 -5.75
CA MET A 49 -1.16 2.91 -4.85
C MET A 49 -1.75 1.93 -3.85
N ALA A 50 -1.90 2.37 -2.62
CA ALA A 50 -2.55 1.57 -1.59
C ALA A 50 -3.59 2.43 -0.89
N ASP A 51 -4.83 1.96 -0.88
CA ASP A 51 -5.91 2.57 -0.11
C ASP A 51 -6.17 1.70 1.10
N ILE A 52 -6.00 2.27 2.28
CA ILE A 52 -6.14 1.55 3.55
C ILE A 52 -7.31 2.17 4.30
N ASP A 53 -8.41 1.44 4.34
CA ASP A 53 -9.65 1.91 4.95
C ASP A 53 -9.97 1.17 6.24
N GLU A 54 -10.52 1.91 7.19
CA GLU A 54 -10.99 1.33 8.44
C GLU A 54 -12.22 0.46 8.21
N THR A 55 -12.26 -0.68 8.89
CA THR A 55 -13.43 -1.56 8.90
C THR A 55 -13.82 -1.80 10.35
N GLU A 56 -14.92 -2.49 10.57
CA GLU A 56 -15.40 -2.79 11.92
C GLU A 56 -14.40 -3.58 12.76
N ARG A 57 -13.57 -4.42 12.10
CA ARG A 57 -12.64 -5.30 12.78
C ARG A 57 -11.17 -4.94 12.58
N GLY A 58 -10.89 -3.86 11.87
CA GLY A 58 -9.51 -3.50 11.58
C GLY A 58 -9.41 -2.66 10.33
N SER A 59 -8.90 -3.26 9.25
CA SER A 59 -8.69 -2.50 8.02
C SER A 59 -8.82 -3.36 6.77
N LYS A 60 -9.01 -2.69 5.65
CA LYS A 60 -9.04 -3.29 4.32
C LYS A 60 -8.09 -2.49 3.45
N THR A 61 -7.13 -3.16 2.85
CA THR A 61 -6.11 -2.54 2.00
C THR A 61 -6.32 -2.98 0.56
N LYS A 62 -6.45 -1.99 -0.34
CA LYS A 62 -6.50 -2.25 -1.78
C LYS A 62 -5.21 -1.77 -2.39
N ILE A 63 -4.53 -2.67 -3.10
CA ILE A 63 -3.27 -2.37 -3.76
C ILE A 63 -3.50 -2.28 -5.26
N TYR A 64 -3.09 -1.15 -5.85
CA TYR A 64 -3.18 -0.92 -7.28
C TYR A 64 -1.79 -0.86 -7.87
N THR A 65 -1.60 -1.54 -9.00
CA THR A 65 -0.33 -1.58 -9.71
C THR A 65 -0.54 -1.00 -11.09
N PHE A 66 0.32 -0.07 -11.47
CA PHE A 66 0.23 0.61 -12.76
C PHE A 66 1.38 0.22 -13.68
N LYS A 67 1.94 -0.97 -13.47
CA LYS A 67 2.98 -1.53 -14.31
C LYS A 67 2.37 -2.16 -15.56
N ILE A 68 3.07 -1.99 -16.68
CA ILE A 68 2.65 -2.61 -17.93
C ILE A 68 2.94 -4.09 -17.92
N MET A 69 4.08 -4.46 -17.34
CA MET A 69 4.53 -5.84 -17.32
C MET A 69 5.24 -6.14 -16.02
N GLU A 70 5.00 -7.32 -15.50
CA GLU A 70 5.59 -7.74 -14.25
C GLU A 70 6.22 -9.11 -14.43
N ILE A 71 7.51 -9.20 -14.16
CA ILE A 71 8.27 -10.44 -14.27
C ILE A 71 8.87 -10.74 -12.91
N GLY A 72 8.55 -11.91 -12.34
CA GLY A 72 9.09 -12.34 -11.08
C GLY A 72 8.37 -11.74 -9.88
N ARG A 73 9.08 -11.70 -8.75
CA ARG A 73 8.51 -11.25 -7.48
C ARG A 73 8.38 -9.75 -7.43
N ASP A 74 7.25 -9.29 -6.91
CA ASP A 74 7.00 -7.87 -6.67
C ASP A 74 7.20 -7.58 -5.18
N PRO A 75 8.30 -6.89 -4.80
CA PRO A 75 8.59 -6.65 -3.39
C PRO A 75 7.58 -5.71 -2.73
N LEU A 76 6.95 -4.82 -3.49
CA LEU A 76 5.97 -3.89 -2.93
C LEU A 76 4.67 -4.59 -2.59
N LYS A 77 4.21 -5.49 -3.46
CA LYS A 77 3.04 -6.30 -3.16
C LYS A 77 3.31 -7.26 -2.01
N ALA A 78 4.50 -7.84 -1.98
CA ALA A 78 4.90 -8.74 -0.90
C ALA A 78 4.92 -8.01 0.43
N ALA A 79 5.44 -6.79 0.45
CA ALA A 79 5.46 -5.98 1.67
C ALA A 79 4.04 -5.67 2.15
N ALA A 80 3.16 -5.30 1.24
CA ALA A 80 1.76 -5.00 1.58
C ALA A 80 1.07 -6.22 2.20
N ALA A 81 1.27 -7.39 1.61
CA ALA A 81 0.69 -8.62 2.13
C ALA A 81 1.25 -8.98 3.51
N LYS A 82 2.55 -8.77 3.70
CA LYS A 82 3.24 -9.07 4.95
C LYS A 82 2.78 -8.18 6.09
N CYS A 83 2.34 -6.98 5.79
CA CYS A 83 1.91 -6.01 6.80
C CYS A 83 0.49 -6.25 7.32
N GLN A 84 -0.24 -7.19 6.74
CA GLN A 84 -1.59 -7.50 7.20
C GLN A 84 -1.60 -8.39 8.46
#